data_1fa7345d79aee48161975bf78314644f
#
_entry.id   1fa7345d79aee48161975bf78314644f
#
_cell.length_a   1.000
_cell.length_b   1.000
_cell.length_c   1.000
_cell.angle_alpha   90.00
_cell.angle_beta   90.00
_cell.angle_gamma   90.00
#
_symmetry.space_group_name_H-M   'P 1'
#
loop_
_entity.id
_entity.type
_entity.pdbx_description
1 polymer ?
#
loop_
_entity_poly.entity_id
_entity_poly.type
_entity_poly.pdbx_seq_one_letter_code
_entity_poly.pdbx_strand_id
1 'polypeptide(L)'
;MAATPEKKVKAKVVEILKAHGAYYFFPATFGMGRSGVPDIVCCYKGTFIGIECKAGAGKTTALQDRELEAIKAAGGAAIVVNEKTVGEVAVLLNVLRKMELPCK
;
A
#
# COMPACT_ATOMS: atom_id res chain seq x y z
N MET A 1 -20.72 -7.30 12.62
CA MET A 1 -19.65 -6.77 13.47
C MET A 1 -19.05 -5.52 12.85
N ALA A 2 -18.89 -4.47 13.62
CA ALA A 2 -18.34 -3.23 13.09
C ALA A 2 -16.88 -3.40 12.73
N ALA A 3 -16.48 -2.84 11.59
CA ALA A 3 -15.09 -2.83 11.20
C ALA A 3 -14.31 -1.85 12.05
N THR A 4 -13.06 -2.15 12.37
CA THR A 4 -12.19 -1.21 13.04
C THR A 4 -11.90 -0.02 12.12
N PRO A 5 -11.52 1.14 12.66
CA PRO A 5 -11.16 2.28 11.80
C PRO A 5 -10.08 1.93 10.77
N GLU A 6 -9.07 1.16 11.17
CA GLU A 6 -8.02 0.73 10.25
C GLU A 6 -8.56 -0.15 9.12
N LYS A 7 -9.48 -1.06 9.44
CA LYS A 7 -10.10 -1.91 8.42
C LYS A 7 -10.93 -1.10 7.43
N LYS A 8 -11.52 0.00 7.89
CA LYS A 8 -12.28 0.89 7.00
C LYS A 8 -11.35 1.60 6.02
N VAL A 9 -10.18 2.03 6.49
CA VAL A 9 -9.16 2.62 5.61
C VAL A 9 -8.71 1.61 4.58
N LYS A 10 -8.41 0.38 5.04
CA LYS A 10 -7.98 -0.70 4.16
C LYS A 10 -9.03 -1.00 3.08
N ALA A 11 -10.30 -1.02 3.45
CA ALA A 11 -11.38 -1.28 2.49
C ALA A 11 -11.45 -0.21 1.41
N LYS A 12 -11.24 1.06 1.78
CA LYS A 12 -11.24 2.14 0.80
C LYS A 12 -10.04 2.06 -0.14
N VAL A 13 -8.88 1.67 0.38
CA VAL A 13 -7.69 1.46 -0.46
C VAL A 13 -7.99 0.35 -1.48
N VAL A 14 -8.59 -0.75 -1.03
CA VAL A 14 -8.94 -1.86 -1.92
C VAL A 14 -9.87 -1.41 -3.04
N GLU A 15 -10.86 -0.57 -2.73
CA GLU A 15 -11.76 -0.03 -3.75
C GLU A 15 -10.98 0.73 -4.82
N ILE A 16 -10.01 1.54 -4.41
CA ILE A 16 -9.18 2.31 -5.34
C ILE A 16 -8.33 1.37 -6.21
N LEU A 17 -7.71 0.35 -5.58
CA LEU A 17 -6.89 -0.61 -6.31
C LEU A 17 -7.71 -1.37 -7.35
N LYS A 18 -8.91 -1.81 -6.97
CA LYS A 18 -9.81 -2.50 -7.89
C LYS A 18 -10.21 -1.61 -9.06
N ALA A 19 -10.53 -0.34 -8.76
CA ALA A 19 -10.95 0.60 -9.80
C ALA A 19 -9.86 0.85 -10.84
N HIS A 20 -8.59 0.74 -10.43
CA HIS A 20 -7.46 0.94 -11.32
C HIS A 20 -6.95 -0.34 -11.98
N GLY A 21 -7.47 -1.50 -11.57
CA GLY A 21 -7.02 -2.77 -12.11
C GLY A 21 -5.66 -3.22 -11.57
N ALA A 22 -5.28 -2.76 -10.39
CA ALA A 22 -4.03 -3.19 -9.77
C ALA A 22 -4.14 -4.61 -9.25
N TYR A 23 -3.05 -5.38 -9.33
CA TYR A 23 -2.98 -6.68 -8.68
C TYR A 23 -2.56 -6.47 -7.24
N TYR A 24 -3.29 -7.04 -6.29
CA TYR A 24 -2.96 -6.82 -4.87
C TYR A 24 -3.32 -8.04 -4.04
N PHE A 25 -2.70 -8.11 -2.87
CA PHE A 25 -3.07 -9.09 -1.85
C PHE A 25 -2.64 -8.57 -0.48
N PHE A 26 -3.12 -9.27 0.56
CA PHE A 26 -2.79 -8.94 1.94
C PHE A 26 -1.74 -9.94 2.43
N PRO A 27 -0.51 -9.49 2.74
CA PRO A 27 0.51 -10.41 3.23
C PRO A 27 0.07 -11.05 4.55
N ALA A 28 0.28 -12.37 4.65
CA ALA A 28 -0.03 -13.11 5.87
C ALA A 28 1.19 -13.97 6.18
N THR A 29 1.98 -13.53 7.16
CA THR A 29 3.27 -14.20 7.44
C THR A 29 3.16 -15.28 8.51
N PHE A 30 2.17 -15.21 9.40
CA PHE A 30 1.96 -16.20 10.47
C PHE A 30 3.23 -16.49 11.25
N GLY A 31 4.02 -15.45 11.55
CA GLY A 31 5.25 -15.60 12.30
C GLY A 31 6.42 -16.10 11.46
N MET A 32 6.24 -16.33 10.18
CA MET A 32 7.30 -16.76 9.26
C MET A 32 7.62 -15.63 8.30
N GLY A 33 8.89 -15.53 7.92
CA GLY A 33 9.32 -14.49 7.01
C GLY A 33 9.56 -13.16 7.70
N ARG A 34 9.21 -12.06 7.04
CA ARG A 34 9.55 -10.73 7.51
C ARG A 34 8.48 -10.15 8.43
N SER A 35 8.92 -9.40 9.44
CA SER A 35 8.02 -8.67 10.34
C SER A 35 7.83 -7.24 9.83
N GLY A 36 6.68 -6.65 10.14
CA GLY A 36 6.41 -5.26 9.79
C GLY A 36 6.05 -5.03 8.33
N VAL A 37 5.72 -6.09 7.59
CA VAL A 37 5.35 -5.95 6.18
C VAL A 37 4.07 -5.10 6.06
N PRO A 38 3.88 -4.39 4.93
CA PRO A 38 2.70 -3.55 4.74
C PRO A 38 1.40 -4.34 4.78
N ASP A 39 0.31 -3.68 5.13
CA ASP A 39 -1.02 -4.29 5.15
C ASP A 39 -1.45 -4.80 3.79
N ILE A 40 -1.08 -4.07 2.74
CA ILE A 40 -1.43 -4.41 1.36
C ILE A 40 -0.17 -4.29 0.52
N VAL A 41 0.05 -5.26 -0.36
CA VAL A 41 1.04 -5.11 -1.41
C VAL A 41 0.33 -5.20 -2.74
N CYS A 42 0.79 -4.42 -3.69
CA CYS A 42 0.21 -4.46 -5.02
C CYS A 42 1.27 -4.23 -6.08
N CYS A 43 0.90 -4.57 -7.30
CA CYS A 43 1.71 -4.27 -8.47
C CYS A 43 0.83 -3.54 -9.46
N TYR A 44 1.30 -2.40 -9.93
CA TYR A 44 0.56 -1.61 -10.90
C TYR A 44 1.53 -1.03 -11.92
N LYS A 45 1.28 -1.32 -13.19
CA LYS A 45 2.12 -0.84 -14.29
C LYS A 45 3.61 -1.15 -14.06
N GLY A 46 3.86 -2.35 -13.54
CA GLY A 46 5.23 -2.82 -13.34
C GLY A 46 5.89 -2.34 -12.05
N THR A 47 5.20 -1.58 -11.22
CA THR A 47 5.76 -1.07 -9.98
C THR A 47 5.19 -1.83 -8.79
N PHE A 48 6.05 -2.35 -7.94
CA PHE A 48 5.66 -2.95 -6.66
C PHE A 48 5.37 -1.83 -5.67
N ILE A 49 4.25 -1.92 -4.96
CA ILE A 49 3.81 -0.87 -4.02
C ILE A 49 3.43 -1.52 -2.70
N GLY A 50 3.99 -1.01 -1.60
CA GLY A 50 3.57 -1.39 -0.26
C GLY A 50 2.70 -0.29 0.33
N ILE A 51 1.55 -0.65 0.89
CA ILE A 51 0.61 0.32 1.46
C ILE A 51 0.33 -0.08 2.90
N GLU A 52 0.67 0.83 3.83
CA GLU A 52 0.38 0.66 5.25
C GLU A 52 -0.82 1.52 5.61
N CYS A 53 -1.82 0.92 6.27
CA CYS A 53 -3.05 1.61 6.64
C CYS A 53 -3.05 1.91 8.13
N LYS A 54 -3.29 3.16 8.48
CA LYS A 54 -3.39 3.61 9.88
C LYS A 54 -4.71 4.33 10.08
N ALA A 55 -5.11 4.48 11.33
CA ALA A 55 -6.34 5.20 11.66
C ALA A 55 -5.97 6.40 12.54
N GLY A 56 -6.61 7.53 12.28
CA GLY A 56 -6.42 8.75 13.08
C GLY A 56 -4.96 9.18 13.15
N ALA A 57 -4.47 9.34 14.37
CA ALA A 57 -3.08 9.75 14.62
C ALA A 57 -2.12 8.57 14.74
N GLY A 58 -2.54 7.37 14.37
CA GLY A 58 -1.68 6.19 14.43
C GLY A 58 -0.43 6.35 13.61
N LYS A 59 0.69 5.85 14.13
CA LYS A 59 1.99 5.97 13.49
C LYS A 59 2.56 4.59 13.18
N THR A 60 3.45 4.55 12.22
CA THR A 60 4.16 3.31 11.89
C THR A 60 5.14 2.95 13.01
N THR A 61 5.41 1.66 13.13
CA THR A 61 6.44 1.14 14.04
C THR A 61 7.79 1.17 13.32
N ALA A 62 8.87 0.99 14.07
CA ALA A 62 10.21 0.94 13.49
C ALA A 62 10.34 -0.20 12.47
N LEU A 63 9.72 -1.35 12.75
CA LEU A 63 9.76 -2.47 11.80
C LEU A 63 9.00 -2.16 10.53
N GLN A 64 7.86 -1.48 10.64
CA GLN A 64 7.09 -1.06 9.47
C GLN A 64 7.87 -0.06 8.64
N ASP A 65 8.51 0.93 9.29
CA ASP A 65 9.35 1.91 8.59
C ASP A 65 10.48 1.22 7.84
N ARG A 66 11.13 0.24 8.47
CA ARG A 66 12.20 -0.50 7.85
C ARG A 66 11.73 -1.21 6.57
N GLU A 67 10.54 -1.82 6.62
CA GLU A 67 10.01 -2.52 5.46
C GLU A 67 9.63 -1.56 4.34
N LEU A 68 9.03 -0.42 4.68
CA LEU A 68 8.67 0.58 3.67
C LEU A 68 9.92 1.14 2.99
N GLU A 69 10.99 1.41 3.76
CA GLU A 69 12.24 1.89 3.20
C GLU A 69 12.92 0.83 2.33
N ALA A 70 12.84 -0.43 2.72
CA ALA A 70 13.40 -1.52 1.92
C ALA A 70 12.71 -1.63 0.56
N ILE A 71 11.39 -1.44 0.52
CA ILE A 71 10.64 -1.45 -0.73
C ILE A 71 11.13 -0.32 -1.64
N LYS A 72 11.28 0.88 -1.09
CA LYS A 72 11.77 2.03 -1.85
C LYS A 72 13.18 1.81 -2.36
N ALA A 73 14.06 1.27 -1.51
CA ALA A 73 15.44 1.00 -1.89
C ALA A 73 15.53 -0.01 -3.02
N ALA A 74 14.57 -0.93 -3.08
CA ALA A 74 14.54 -1.96 -4.13
C ALA A 74 13.88 -1.44 -5.42
N GLY A 75 13.45 -0.19 -5.45
CA GLY A 75 12.86 0.40 -6.65
C GLY A 75 11.33 0.45 -6.65
N GLY A 76 10.69 0.01 -5.58
CA GLY A 76 9.24 0.07 -5.47
C GLY A 76 8.77 1.39 -4.87
N ALA A 77 7.47 1.49 -4.65
CA ALA A 77 6.86 2.61 -3.97
C ALA A 77 6.30 2.15 -2.64
N ALA A 78 6.26 3.03 -1.65
CA ALA A 78 5.69 2.72 -0.35
C ALA A 78 4.97 3.95 0.18
N ILE A 79 3.80 3.73 0.77
CA ILE A 79 2.96 4.83 1.23
C ILE A 79 2.22 4.42 2.50
N VAL A 80 2.06 5.38 3.41
CA VAL A 80 1.25 5.22 4.62
C VAL A 80 0.03 6.11 4.46
N VAL A 81 -1.16 5.56 4.64
CA VAL A 81 -2.40 6.33 4.49
C VAL A 81 -3.32 6.14 5.68
N ASN A 82 -4.16 7.13 5.92
CA ASN A 82 -5.23 7.07 6.91
C ASN A 82 -6.54 7.51 6.24
N GLU A 83 -7.60 7.67 7.02
CA GLU A 83 -8.92 8.03 6.50
C GLU A 83 -8.94 9.37 5.77
N LYS A 84 -7.99 10.24 6.07
CA LYS A 84 -7.90 11.56 5.43
C LYS A 84 -7.03 11.55 4.17
N THR A 85 -6.10 10.61 4.08
CA THR A 85 -5.10 10.60 3.02
C THR A 85 -5.24 9.42 2.06
N VAL A 86 -6.28 8.61 2.23
CA VAL A 86 -6.49 7.41 1.40
C VAL A 86 -6.52 7.74 -0.09
N GLY A 87 -6.98 8.95 -0.46
CA GLY A 87 -7.00 9.39 -1.85
C GLY A 87 -5.62 9.51 -2.49
N GLU A 88 -4.56 9.58 -1.68
CA GLU A 88 -3.20 9.64 -2.21
C GLU A 88 -2.81 8.36 -2.93
N VAL A 89 -3.47 7.24 -2.63
CA VAL A 89 -3.24 6.00 -3.37
C VAL A 89 -3.63 6.18 -4.83
N ALA A 90 -4.79 6.81 -5.09
CA ALA A 90 -5.23 7.08 -6.45
C ALA A 90 -4.27 8.03 -7.17
N VAL A 91 -3.76 9.04 -6.46
CA VAL A 91 -2.78 9.96 -7.03
C VAL A 91 -1.52 9.21 -7.44
N LEU A 92 -1.02 8.33 -6.58
CA LEU A 92 0.17 7.53 -6.87
C LEU A 92 -0.06 6.65 -8.11
N LEU A 93 -1.19 5.95 -8.16
CA LEU A 93 -1.49 5.08 -9.29
C LEU A 93 -1.60 5.88 -10.59
N ASN A 94 -2.19 7.06 -10.55
CA ASN A 94 -2.30 7.92 -11.73
C ASN A 94 -0.93 8.39 -12.20
N VAL A 95 -0.03 8.73 -11.26
CA VAL A 95 1.35 9.11 -11.62
C VAL A 95 2.06 7.94 -12.29
N LEU A 96 1.96 6.74 -11.70
CA LEU A 96 2.61 5.55 -12.26
C LEU A 96 2.07 5.21 -13.65
N ARG A 97 0.77 5.36 -13.85
CA ARG A 97 0.17 5.11 -15.16
C ARG A 97 0.73 6.04 -16.22
N LYS A 98 0.93 7.33 -15.86
CA LYS A 98 1.49 8.31 -16.79
C LYS A 98 2.97 8.11 -17.05
N MET A 99 3.68 7.51 -16.11
CA MET A 99 5.10 7.22 -16.24
C MET A 99 5.37 5.89 -16.95
N GLU A 100 4.33 5.15 -17.27
CA GLU A 100 4.49 3.87 -17.93
C GLU A 100 5.22 4.06 -19.26
N LEU A 101 6.30 3.30 -19.44
CA LEU A 101 7.08 3.40 -20.65
C LEU A 101 6.31 2.78 -21.82
N PRO A 102 6.45 3.35 -23.02
CA PRO A 102 5.81 2.75 -24.19
C PRO A 102 6.24 1.31 -24.37
N CYS A 103 5.35 0.50 -24.87
CA CYS A 103 5.67 -0.88 -25.20
C CYS A 103 6.72 -0.90 -26.30
N LYS A 104 7.72 -1.73 -26.12
CA LYS A 104 8.82 -1.80 -27.09
C LYS A 104 8.61 -2.88 -28.09
#